data_a9bd9e83ced557be36bd842c993fd047
#
_entry.id   a9bd9e83ced557be36bd842c993fd047
#
_cell.length_a   1.000
_cell.length_b   1.000
_cell.length_c   1.000
_cell.angle_alpha   90.00
_cell.angle_beta   90.00
_cell.angle_gamma   90.00
#
_symmetry.space_group_name_H-M   'P 1'
#
loop_
_entity.id
_entity.type
_entity.pdbx_description
1 polymer ?
#
loop_
_entity_poly.entity_id
_entity_poly.type
_entity_poly.pdbx_seq_one_letter_code
_entity_poly.pdbx_strand_id
1 'polypeptide(L)'
;SFAMTPEARALANNFASNKGALPWPVERGIITGKFGKHPHPIVKGVIVDNPHIEITTEENAIVRSVFEGEVSSVVPIPGANVMVLVRHGNYFTVYSNLINVKVKAGDMVSLKEPIGTAFTDEEGKTMVQLGIWKDADIQDPNPWLAK
;
A
#
# COMPACT_ATOMS: atom_id res chain seq x y z
N SER A 1 13.19 10.89 -15.15
CA SER A 1 13.57 10.76 -13.74
C SER A 1 14.37 11.95 -13.30
N PHE A 2 14.34 12.24 -12.04
CA PHE A 2 15.10 13.34 -11.43
C PHE A 2 16.16 12.75 -10.49
N ALA A 3 17.21 13.52 -10.25
CA ALA A 3 18.29 13.10 -9.39
C ALA A 3 17.80 13.02 -7.94
N MET A 4 18.11 11.93 -7.26
CA MET A 4 17.81 11.77 -5.84
C MET A 4 18.94 12.35 -5.00
N THR A 5 18.57 12.91 -3.84
CA THR A 5 19.56 13.30 -2.83
C THR A 5 20.26 12.05 -2.30
N PRO A 6 21.44 12.19 -1.66
CA PRO A 6 22.09 11.05 -1.00
C PRO A 6 21.19 10.35 0.00
N GLU A 7 20.40 11.11 0.76
CA GLU A 7 19.46 10.56 1.75
C GLU A 7 18.34 9.76 1.07
N ALA A 8 17.78 10.27 -0.02
CA ALA A 8 16.74 9.57 -0.77
C ALA A 8 17.29 8.30 -1.41
N ARG A 9 18.54 8.34 -1.90
CA ARG A 9 19.18 7.17 -2.49
C ARG A 9 19.42 6.08 -1.45
N ALA A 10 19.90 6.48 -0.26
CA ALA A 10 20.09 5.53 0.84
C ALA A 10 18.78 4.90 1.25
N LEU A 11 17.69 5.67 1.31
CA LEU A 11 16.37 5.17 1.67
C LEU A 11 15.85 4.19 0.59
N ALA A 12 16.04 4.52 -0.69
CA ALA A 12 15.66 3.64 -1.79
C ALA A 12 16.42 2.32 -1.73
N ASN A 13 17.72 2.37 -1.46
CA ASN A 13 18.56 1.16 -1.35
C ASN A 13 18.13 0.30 -0.17
N ASN A 14 17.79 0.92 0.96
CA ASN A 14 17.31 0.20 2.14
C ASN A 14 15.95 -0.43 1.87
N PHE A 15 15.07 0.27 1.18
CA PHE A 15 13.77 -0.29 0.79
C PHE A 15 13.97 -1.52 -0.10
N ALA A 16 14.78 -1.39 -1.14
CA ALA A 16 15.04 -2.47 -2.09
C ALA A 16 15.64 -3.70 -1.41
N SER A 17 16.55 -3.50 -0.45
CA SER A 17 17.20 -4.59 0.25
C SER A 17 16.26 -5.32 1.22
N ASN A 18 15.09 -4.76 1.50
CA ASN A 18 14.08 -5.38 2.35
C ASN A 18 13.00 -6.13 1.56
N LYS A 19 13.21 -6.34 0.26
CA LYS A 19 12.26 -7.12 -0.53
C LYS A 19 12.14 -8.53 0.06
N GLY A 20 10.91 -8.93 0.34
CA GLY A 20 10.62 -10.21 1.00
C GLY A 20 10.60 -10.14 2.52
N ALA A 21 10.91 -8.97 3.08
CA ALA A 21 10.98 -8.77 4.52
C ALA A 21 10.13 -7.59 5.00
N LEU A 22 9.37 -6.93 4.12
CA LEU A 22 8.52 -5.83 4.54
C LEU A 22 7.40 -6.34 5.43
N PRO A 23 7.11 -5.66 6.56
CA PRO A 23 5.94 -6.01 7.35
C PRO A 23 4.67 -5.76 6.55
N TRP A 24 3.62 -6.47 6.89
CA TRP A 24 2.32 -6.25 6.27
C TRP A 24 1.75 -4.89 6.72
N PRO A 25 0.92 -4.24 5.88
CA PRO A 25 0.33 -2.95 6.26
C PRO A 25 -0.73 -3.05 7.35
N VAL A 26 -1.10 -4.27 7.73
CA VAL A 26 -2.00 -4.56 8.85
C VAL A 26 -1.38 -5.68 9.67
N GLU A 27 -1.71 -5.73 10.95
CA GLU A 27 -1.15 -6.75 11.84
C GLU A 27 -1.60 -8.16 11.44
N ARG A 28 -2.86 -8.30 11.04
CA ARG A 28 -3.44 -9.58 10.63
C ARG A 28 -4.24 -9.40 9.35
N GLY A 29 -4.04 -10.31 8.41
CA GLY A 29 -4.79 -10.27 7.17
C GLY A 29 -4.40 -11.39 6.24
N ILE A 30 -5.19 -11.54 5.20
CA ILE A 30 -4.93 -12.51 4.13
C ILE A 30 -5.08 -11.79 2.78
N ILE A 31 -4.29 -12.23 1.80
CA ILE A 31 -4.40 -11.69 0.45
C ILE A 31 -5.61 -12.32 -0.21
N THR A 32 -6.58 -11.48 -0.57
CA THR A 32 -7.84 -11.91 -1.23
C THR A 32 -7.96 -11.40 -2.65
N GLY A 33 -7.09 -10.48 -3.07
CA GLY A 33 -7.05 -10.00 -4.45
C GLY A 33 -5.61 -9.94 -4.94
N LYS A 34 -5.38 -10.57 -6.11
CA LYS A 34 -4.04 -10.68 -6.68
C LYS A 34 -3.71 -9.49 -7.58
N PHE A 35 -2.42 -9.20 -7.66
CA PHE A 35 -1.86 -8.21 -8.57
C PHE A 35 -1.92 -8.73 -10.01
N GLY A 36 -2.07 -7.80 -10.95
CA GLY A 36 -1.91 -8.06 -12.37
C GLY A 36 -3.18 -8.56 -13.04
N LYS A 37 -2.98 -9.13 -14.23
CA LYS A 37 -4.08 -9.62 -15.05
C LYS A 37 -4.42 -11.05 -14.67
N HIS A 38 -5.69 -11.29 -14.40
CA HIS A 38 -6.18 -12.63 -14.09
C HIS A 38 -7.68 -12.70 -14.36
N PRO A 39 -8.21 -13.93 -14.59
CA PRO A 39 -9.64 -14.09 -14.80
C PRO A 39 -10.44 -13.62 -13.58
N HIS A 40 -11.59 -13.01 -13.84
CA HIS A 40 -12.50 -12.65 -12.76
C HIS A 40 -12.96 -13.95 -12.08
N PRO A 41 -12.99 -14.02 -10.74
CA PRO A 41 -13.33 -15.27 -10.05
C PRO A 41 -14.78 -15.72 -10.23
N ILE A 42 -15.67 -14.79 -10.59
CA ILE A 42 -17.10 -15.08 -10.71
C ILE A 42 -17.59 -14.89 -12.14
N VAL A 43 -17.25 -13.76 -12.77
CA VAL A 43 -17.77 -13.42 -14.10
C VAL A 43 -16.89 -14.04 -15.17
N LYS A 44 -17.43 -15.02 -15.88
CA LYS A 44 -16.72 -15.75 -16.93
C LYS A 44 -16.40 -14.83 -18.10
N GLY A 45 -15.19 -14.93 -18.64
CA GLY A 45 -14.75 -14.16 -19.80
C GLY A 45 -14.24 -12.77 -19.50
N VAL A 46 -14.27 -12.35 -18.23
CA VAL A 46 -13.77 -11.04 -17.82
C VAL A 46 -12.38 -11.18 -17.23
N ILE A 47 -11.46 -10.33 -17.69
CA ILE A 47 -10.08 -10.26 -17.18
C ILE A 47 -10.01 -9.06 -16.24
N VAL A 48 -9.50 -9.28 -15.04
CA VAL A 48 -9.22 -8.24 -14.06
C VAL A 48 -7.75 -7.85 -14.18
N ASP A 49 -7.47 -6.55 -14.11
CA ASP A 49 -6.10 -6.03 -14.15
C ASP A 49 -5.90 -5.10 -12.95
N ASN A 50 -5.30 -5.63 -11.89
CA ASN A 50 -5.12 -4.93 -10.63
C ASN A 50 -3.70 -4.37 -10.48
N PRO A 51 -3.56 -3.06 -10.22
CA PRO A 51 -2.25 -2.47 -9.93
C PRO A 51 -1.81 -2.65 -8.47
N HIS A 52 -2.56 -3.39 -7.68
CA HIS A 52 -2.33 -3.58 -6.25
C HIS A 52 -2.75 -4.99 -5.85
N ILE A 53 -2.47 -5.35 -4.59
CA ILE A 53 -3.07 -6.52 -3.96
C ILE A 53 -4.17 -6.04 -3.01
N GLU A 54 -5.14 -6.91 -2.75
CA GLU A 54 -6.18 -6.68 -1.75
C GLU A 54 -5.90 -7.55 -0.55
N ILE A 55 -5.89 -6.94 0.63
CA ILE A 55 -5.69 -7.64 1.90
C ILE A 55 -6.96 -7.49 2.72
N THR A 56 -7.63 -8.60 3.00
CA THR A 56 -8.79 -8.64 3.89
C THR A 56 -8.28 -8.76 5.31
N THR A 57 -8.86 -7.97 6.21
CA THR A 57 -8.41 -7.85 7.59
C THR A 57 -9.59 -7.74 8.54
N GLU A 58 -9.32 -7.49 9.81
CA GLU A 58 -10.32 -7.38 10.86
C GLU A 58 -10.95 -5.99 10.86
N GLU A 59 -12.18 -5.91 11.33
CA GLU A 59 -12.87 -4.64 11.55
C GLU A 59 -12.04 -3.74 12.48
N ASN A 60 -11.96 -2.46 12.13
CA ASN A 60 -11.17 -1.45 12.84
C ASN A 60 -9.65 -1.68 12.78
N ALA A 61 -9.18 -2.48 11.84
CA ALA A 61 -7.74 -2.75 11.71
C ALA A 61 -6.99 -1.45 11.39
N ILE A 62 -5.92 -1.24 12.12
CA ILE A 62 -5.01 -0.12 11.91
C ILE A 62 -4.14 -0.43 10.70
N VAL A 63 -4.09 0.51 9.74
CA VAL A 63 -3.18 0.43 8.61
C VAL A 63 -1.92 1.22 8.97
N ARG A 64 -0.78 0.60 8.69
CA ARG A 64 0.52 1.13 9.07
C ARG A 64 1.46 1.13 7.87
N SER A 65 2.43 2.04 7.90
CA SER A 65 3.43 2.10 6.84
C SER A 65 4.32 0.87 6.86
N VAL A 66 4.55 0.27 5.69
CA VAL A 66 5.38 -0.95 5.60
C VAL A 66 6.86 -0.64 5.67
N PHE A 67 7.26 0.63 5.60
CA PHE A 67 8.65 1.04 5.71
C PHE A 67 8.70 2.51 6.08
N GLU A 68 9.85 2.97 6.56
CA GLU A 68 10.05 4.39 6.86
C GLU A 68 10.05 5.21 5.56
N GLY A 69 9.57 6.42 5.64
CA GLY A 69 9.54 7.32 4.48
C GLY A 69 8.83 8.61 4.77
N GLU A 70 8.47 9.30 3.71
CA GLU A 70 7.77 10.57 3.77
C GLU A 70 6.42 10.44 3.08
N VAL A 71 5.36 10.91 3.73
CA VAL A 71 4.04 10.94 3.10
C VAL A 71 4.08 11.93 1.94
N SER A 72 3.90 11.40 0.75
CA SER A 72 3.91 12.18 -0.49
C SER A 72 2.55 12.83 -0.74
N SER A 73 1.48 12.08 -0.53
CA SER A 73 0.13 12.55 -0.82
C SER A 73 -0.89 11.85 0.06
N VAL A 74 -1.95 12.57 0.38
CA VAL A 74 -3.16 12.02 0.99
C VAL A 74 -4.30 12.44 0.08
N VAL A 75 -4.94 11.48 -0.59
CA VAL A 75 -5.88 11.77 -1.67
C VAL A 75 -7.25 11.18 -1.34
N PRO A 76 -8.25 12.03 -1.07
CA PRO A 76 -9.62 11.54 -1.01
C PRO A 76 -10.10 11.20 -2.42
N ILE A 77 -10.65 10.02 -2.57
CA ILE A 77 -11.15 9.53 -3.87
C ILE A 77 -12.66 9.69 -3.89
N PRO A 78 -13.25 10.46 -4.82
CA PRO A 78 -14.69 10.60 -4.92
C PRO A 78 -15.37 9.24 -5.09
N GLY A 79 -16.38 8.96 -4.26
CA GLY A 79 -17.08 7.67 -4.28
C GLY A 79 -16.32 6.52 -3.68
N ALA A 80 -15.12 6.77 -3.15
CA ALA A 80 -14.30 5.77 -2.48
C ALA A 80 -13.68 6.42 -1.23
N ASN A 81 -12.79 5.70 -0.57
CA ASN A 81 -12.17 6.19 0.65
C ASN A 81 -10.82 6.85 0.34
N VAL A 82 -10.01 7.09 1.37
CA VAL A 82 -8.77 7.85 1.23
C VAL A 82 -7.62 6.97 0.81
N MET A 83 -6.74 7.51 -0.03
CA MET A 83 -5.51 6.87 -0.44
C MET A 83 -4.31 7.65 0.11
N VAL A 84 -3.34 6.94 0.67
CA VAL A 84 -2.10 7.53 1.19
C VAL A 84 -0.93 6.98 0.39
N LEU A 85 -0.05 7.86 -0.08
CA LEU A 85 1.20 7.51 -0.74
C LEU A 85 2.37 7.84 0.18
N VAL A 86 3.25 6.87 0.41
CA VAL A 86 4.48 7.06 1.15
C VAL A 86 5.66 6.86 0.21
N ARG A 87 6.60 7.79 0.24
CA ARG A 87 7.77 7.76 -0.63
C ARG A 87 9.01 7.25 0.14
N HIS A 88 9.72 6.34 -0.50
CA HIS A 88 10.94 5.71 0.01
C HIS A 88 12.04 5.86 -1.04
N GLY A 89 12.56 7.08 -1.20
CA GLY A 89 13.46 7.40 -2.31
C GLY A 89 12.68 7.45 -3.61
N ASN A 90 12.97 6.55 -4.54
CA ASN A 90 12.21 6.42 -5.80
C ASN A 90 11.20 5.28 -5.76
N TYR A 91 10.98 4.67 -4.59
CA TYR A 91 9.88 3.72 -4.39
C TYR A 91 8.71 4.42 -3.71
N PHE A 92 7.51 3.94 -4.01
CA PHE A 92 6.27 4.42 -3.38
C PHE A 92 5.47 3.23 -2.91
N THR A 93 4.93 3.33 -1.70
CA THR A 93 3.91 2.39 -1.23
C THR A 93 2.59 3.14 -1.16
N VAL A 94 1.55 2.49 -1.66
CA VAL A 94 0.22 3.11 -1.83
C VAL A 94 -0.78 2.31 -1.02
N TYR A 95 -1.51 2.99 -0.15
CA TYR A 95 -2.47 2.39 0.76
C TYR A 95 -3.84 2.96 0.44
N SER A 96 -4.76 2.13 -0.04
CA SER A 96 -6.09 2.58 -0.46
C SER A 96 -7.17 1.98 0.41
N ASN A 97 -8.34 2.61 0.39
CA ASN A 97 -9.52 2.21 1.16
C ASN A 97 -9.37 2.52 2.65
N LEU A 98 -8.78 3.69 2.95
CA LEU A 98 -8.55 4.13 4.32
C LEU A 98 -9.58 5.14 4.78
N ILE A 99 -9.89 5.08 6.07
CA ILE A 99 -10.62 6.11 6.80
C ILE A 99 -9.77 6.53 8.00
N ASN A 100 -10.16 7.60 8.67
CA ASN A 100 -9.47 8.10 9.88
C ASN A 100 -7.98 8.26 9.65
N VAL A 101 -7.61 8.86 8.53
CA VAL A 101 -6.19 9.07 8.16
C VAL A 101 -5.58 10.06 9.14
N LYS A 102 -4.40 9.70 9.67
CA LYS A 102 -3.71 10.43 10.74
C LYS A 102 -2.51 11.22 10.25
N VAL A 103 -2.22 11.17 8.95
CA VAL A 103 -1.02 11.78 8.39
C VAL A 103 -1.42 12.75 7.28
N LYS A 104 -0.49 13.63 6.94
CA LYS A 104 -0.65 14.59 5.84
C LYS A 104 0.61 14.63 5.01
N ALA A 105 0.52 15.17 3.82
CA ALA A 105 1.68 15.32 2.93
C ALA A 105 2.81 16.05 3.65
N GLY A 106 4.01 15.52 3.55
CA GLY A 106 5.20 16.05 4.19
C GLY A 106 5.53 15.38 5.52
N ASP A 107 4.62 14.63 6.12
CA ASP A 107 4.92 13.93 7.38
C ASP A 107 5.93 12.82 7.15
N MET A 108 6.90 12.71 8.06
CA MET A 108 7.80 11.56 8.10
C MET A 108 7.12 10.44 8.89
N VAL A 109 7.19 9.24 8.37
CA VAL A 109 6.63 8.06 9.04
C VAL A 109 7.70 7.02 9.25
N SER A 110 7.62 6.34 10.39
CA SER A 110 8.51 5.24 10.73
C SER A 110 7.95 3.92 10.24
N LEU A 111 8.80 2.90 10.24
CA LEU A 111 8.38 1.53 9.99
C LEU A 111 7.24 1.16 10.96
N LYS A 112 6.13 0.67 10.42
CA LYS A 112 4.92 0.27 11.16
C LYS A 112 4.19 1.43 11.84
N GLU A 113 4.47 2.66 11.47
CA GLU A 113 3.72 3.78 12.03
C GLU A 113 2.28 3.78 11.52
N PRO A 114 1.28 3.92 12.39
CA PRO A 114 -0.12 3.98 11.97
C PRO A 114 -0.39 5.17 11.06
N ILE A 115 -1.09 4.95 9.95
CA ILE A 115 -1.44 6.01 9.00
C ILE A 115 -2.94 6.17 8.82
N GLY A 116 -3.73 5.18 9.20
CA GLY A 116 -5.19 5.24 9.09
C GLY A 116 -5.82 3.94 9.53
N THR A 117 -7.09 3.76 9.17
CA THR A 117 -7.88 2.59 9.50
C THR A 117 -8.45 2.00 8.21
N ALA A 118 -8.47 0.68 8.08
CA ALA A 118 -9.09 0.02 6.94
C ALA A 118 -10.61 0.18 7.02
N PHE A 119 -11.22 0.54 5.89
CA PHE A 119 -12.67 0.73 5.81
C PHE A 119 -13.40 -0.61 5.84
N THR A 120 -14.51 -0.67 6.59
CA THR A 120 -15.42 -1.81 6.60
C THR A 120 -16.67 -1.43 5.83
N ASP A 121 -17.02 -2.21 4.80
CA ASP A 121 -18.17 -1.93 3.96
C ASP A 121 -19.50 -2.38 4.61
N GLU A 122 -20.61 -2.17 3.90
CA GLU A 122 -21.94 -2.49 4.40
C GLU A 122 -22.15 -4.00 4.66
N GLU A 123 -21.36 -4.84 4.00
CA GLU A 123 -21.42 -6.29 4.15
C GLU A 123 -20.50 -6.80 5.25
N GLY A 124 -19.83 -5.91 5.96
CA GLY A 124 -18.90 -6.28 7.02
C GLY A 124 -17.52 -6.65 6.55
N LYS A 125 -17.21 -6.44 5.28
CA LYS A 125 -15.89 -6.74 4.73
C LYS A 125 -14.95 -5.56 5.00
N THR A 126 -13.80 -5.87 5.61
CA THR A 126 -12.74 -4.89 5.87
C THR A 126 -11.54 -5.25 5.02
N MET A 127 -11.05 -4.29 4.23
CA MET A 127 -9.87 -4.55 3.41
C MET A 127 -9.07 -3.29 3.15
N VAL A 128 -7.78 -3.48 2.88
CA VAL A 128 -6.86 -2.45 2.41
C VAL A 128 -6.23 -2.91 1.12
N GLN A 129 -5.99 -1.99 0.21
CA GLN A 129 -5.28 -2.26 -1.03
C GLN A 129 -3.88 -1.71 -0.90
N LEU A 130 -2.88 -2.52 -1.25
CA LEU A 130 -1.47 -2.13 -1.21
C LEU A 130 -0.89 -2.16 -2.61
N GLY A 131 -0.29 -1.05 -3.01
CA GLY A 131 0.47 -0.93 -4.24
C GLY A 131 1.93 -0.62 -3.94
N ILE A 132 2.82 -1.05 -4.82
CA ILE A 132 4.24 -0.70 -4.75
C ILE A 132 4.68 -0.26 -6.13
N TRP A 133 5.36 0.89 -6.19
CA TRP A 133 5.88 1.47 -7.42
C TRP A 133 7.36 1.73 -7.27
N LYS A 134 8.12 1.50 -8.33
CA LYS A 134 9.50 1.97 -8.46
C LYS A 134 9.51 2.98 -9.60
N ASP A 135 9.74 4.26 -9.31
CA ASP A 135 9.53 5.35 -10.26
C ASP A 135 8.10 5.24 -10.81
N ALA A 136 7.93 5.07 -12.12
CA ALA A 136 6.62 4.90 -12.76
C ALA A 136 6.25 3.42 -12.97
N ASP A 137 7.09 2.48 -12.53
CA ASP A 137 6.88 1.05 -12.78
C ASP A 137 6.15 0.40 -11.61
N ILE A 138 4.99 -0.18 -11.92
CA ILE A 138 4.18 -0.88 -10.92
C ILE A 138 4.82 -2.24 -10.63
N GLN A 139 4.96 -2.55 -9.33
CA GLN A 139 5.52 -3.82 -8.86
C GLN A 139 4.41 -4.67 -8.26
N ASP A 140 4.53 -5.99 -8.36
CA ASP A 140 3.67 -6.90 -7.60
C ASP A 140 4.06 -6.83 -6.11
N PRO A 141 3.17 -6.40 -5.21
CA PRO A 141 3.53 -6.27 -3.79
C PRO A 141 3.77 -7.61 -3.10
N ASN A 142 3.20 -8.69 -3.59
CA ASN A 142 3.25 -9.99 -2.89
C ASN A 142 4.67 -10.43 -2.54
N PRO A 143 5.64 -10.46 -3.48
CA PRO A 143 6.99 -10.90 -3.13
C PRO A 143 7.75 -9.93 -2.21
N TRP A 144 7.24 -8.73 -1.98
CA TRP A 144 7.87 -7.76 -1.09
C TRP A 144 7.56 -8.02 0.38
N LEU A 145 6.41 -8.61 0.67
CA LEU A 145 5.94 -8.79 2.04
C LEU A 145 6.61 -10.01 2.70
N ALA A 146 6.85 -9.90 4.00
CA ALA A 146 7.36 -11.00 4.80
C ALA A 146 6.39 -12.18 4.80
N LYS A 147 6.92 -13.37 4.81
CA LYS A 147 6.11 -14.59 4.84
C LYS A 147 5.86 -15.06 6.26
#